data_37c73bb95e72f5c4403adcb533d88013
#
_entry.id   37c73bb95e72f5c4403adcb533d88013
#
_cell.length_a   1.000
_cell.length_b   1.000
_cell.length_c   1.000
_cell.angle_alpha   90.00
_cell.angle_beta   90.00
_cell.angle_gamma   90.00
#
_symmetry.space_group_name_H-M   'P 1'
#
loop_
_entity.id
_entity.type
_entity.pdbx_description
1 polymer ?
#
loop_
_entity_poly.entity_id
_entity_poly.type
_entity_poly.pdbx_seq_one_letter_code
_entity_poly.pdbx_strand_id
1 'polypeptide(L)'
;MNATGITDAVRADFDACLADADEGGALELAVGLVTSGGVSAEDVLLGLVAPAQVRVGERWESGEWTVAREHAATHVSRLTVDAVASAARTPVEAGPPRQVLVACSDGEWHVLPSHILAEVLRLRGFQVRSLGGSISPPELLSDVHQTGPDVVALSCTLTFNLPLAHRQIETCRCAGVPVMAGGPGFGPEGVWAYALGADLYAADARAAAGALLHRWPPVLCGESSVQAGAVEEYAALVRRRPELLAHLAYALRDVFPGLRPRSDGSDNSDGSGNSATSATSATSATSAASAASAASAREHEEGTDFLGRLLDSLAAAVFVDDARVFTGQLAFAAAYFAARSVEPRCLLAMTDALADQLRGSPRTRDTLSAGRRWLAAPETED
;
A
#
# COMPACT_ATOMS: atom_id res chain seq x y z
N MET A 1 8.72 -21.56 14.19
CA MET A 1 10.03 -21.90 14.82
C MET A 1 10.79 -20.60 14.97
N ASN A 2 11.11 -20.20 16.22
CA ASN A 2 11.95 -19.03 16.45
C ASN A 2 13.31 -19.29 15.78
N ALA A 3 13.70 -18.45 14.82
CA ALA A 3 15.04 -18.48 14.26
C ALA A 3 16.03 -18.31 15.42
N THR A 4 16.80 -19.35 15.73
CA THR A 4 17.79 -19.33 16.80
C THR A 4 18.80 -18.21 16.50
N GLY A 5 18.70 -17.08 17.20
CA GLY A 5 19.58 -15.91 17.02
C GLY A 5 18.86 -14.57 16.94
N ILE A 6 17.59 -14.49 16.52
CA ILE A 6 16.82 -13.25 16.50
C ILE A 6 16.01 -13.16 17.80
N THR A 7 16.61 -12.59 18.83
CA THR A 7 16.00 -12.39 20.15
C THR A 7 15.15 -11.11 20.18
N ASP A 8 14.35 -10.93 21.21
CA ASP A 8 13.58 -9.69 21.41
C ASP A 8 14.50 -8.47 21.61
N ALA A 9 15.68 -8.66 22.21
CA ALA A 9 16.70 -7.62 22.33
C ALA A 9 17.18 -7.17 20.93
N VAL A 10 17.53 -8.13 20.07
CA VAL A 10 17.93 -7.84 18.68
C VAL A 10 16.85 -7.09 17.91
N ARG A 11 15.56 -7.47 18.10
CA ARG A 11 14.44 -6.74 17.50
C ARG A 11 14.32 -5.32 18.02
N ALA A 12 14.48 -5.13 19.33
CA ALA A 12 14.43 -3.80 19.94
C ALA A 12 15.58 -2.91 19.47
N ASP A 13 16.79 -3.45 19.37
CA ASP A 13 17.96 -2.72 18.88
C ASP A 13 17.78 -2.31 17.39
N PHE A 14 17.24 -3.22 16.56
CA PHE A 14 16.93 -2.90 15.16
C PHE A 14 15.83 -1.84 15.04
N ASP A 15 14.77 -1.94 15.84
CA ASP A 15 13.70 -0.93 15.89
C ASP A 15 14.22 0.44 16.33
N ALA A 16 15.20 0.48 17.26
CA ALA A 16 15.87 1.73 17.65
C ALA A 16 16.67 2.33 16.49
N CYS A 17 17.43 1.52 15.74
CA CYS A 17 18.13 2.00 14.54
C CYS A 17 17.15 2.59 13.51
N LEU A 18 16.00 1.94 13.29
CA LEU A 18 14.97 2.47 12.38
C LEU A 18 14.37 3.79 12.90
N ALA A 19 14.13 3.89 14.21
CA ALA A 19 13.58 5.09 14.83
C ALA A 19 14.50 6.30 14.75
N ASP A 20 15.81 6.07 14.78
CA ASP A 20 16.86 7.10 14.73
C ASP A 20 17.44 7.30 13.32
N ALA A 21 16.92 6.56 12.32
CA ALA A 21 17.45 6.48 10.95
C ALA A 21 18.96 6.15 10.92
N ASP A 22 19.41 5.29 11.86
CA ASP A 22 20.80 4.82 11.93
C ASP A 22 21.03 3.70 10.92
N GLU A 23 21.45 4.08 9.72
CA GLU A 23 21.78 3.14 8.64
C GLU A 23 22.95 2.23 9.05
N GLY A 24 24.00 2.80 9.66
CA GLY A 24 25.20 2.07 10.03
C GLY A 24 24.92 0.97 11.04
N GLY A 25 24.25 1.31 12.13
CA GLY A 25 23.87 0.37 13.19
C GLY A 25 22.93 -0.73 12.69
N ALA A 26 21.94 -0.38 11.88
CA ALA A 26 21.01 -1.36 11.30
C ALA A 26 21.71 -2.39 10.41
N LEU A 27 22.62 -1.91 9.53
CA LEU A 27 23.39 -2.78 8.63
C LEU A 27 24.36 -3.66 9.39
N GLU A 28 25.13 -3.11 10.35
CA GLU A 28 26.09 -3.85 11.17
C GLU A 28 25.37 -4.97 11.94
N LEU A 29 24.23 -4.67 12.59
CA LEU A 29 23.45 -5.63 13.34
C LEU A 29 22.95 -6.76 12.44
N ALA A 30 22.27 -6.43 11.32
CA ALA A 30 21.63 -7.42 10.45
C ALA A 30 22.66 -8.30 9.70
N VAL A 31 23.74 -7.70 9.19
CA VAL A 31 24.82 -8.44 8.53
C VAL A 31 25.60 -9.29 9.54
N GLY A 32 25.81 -8.78 10.76
CA GLY A 32 26.45 -9.53 11.85
C GLY A 32 25.70 -10.82 12.21
N LEU A 33 24.38 -10.82 12.18
CA LEU A 33 23.56 -12.04 12.38
C LEU A 33 23.85 -13.11 11.32
N VAL A 34 24.06 -12.70 10.06
CA VAL A 34 24.37 -13.64 8.96
C VAL A 34 25.80 -14.12 9.04
N THR A 35 26.76 -13.22 9.20
CA THR A 35 28.19 -13.54 9.06
C THR A 35 28.79 -14.19 10.30
N SER A 36 28.35 -13.82 11.48
CA SER A 36 28.88 -14.27 12.77
C SER A 36 27.84 -14.98 13.65
N GLY A 37 26.56 -14.63 13.51
CA GLY A 37 25.48 -15.16 14.34
C GLY A 37 24.91 -16.50 13.85
N GLY A 38 25.28 -16.96 12.65
CA GLY A 38 24.82 -18.23 12.09
C GLY A 38 23.32 -18.24 11.72
N VAL A 39 22.69 -17.05 11.60
CA VAL A 39 21.30 -16.91 11.15
C VAL A 39 21.29 -16.87 9.63
N SER A 40 20.36 -17.57 8.98
CA SER A 40 20.25 -17.49 7.52
C SER A 40 19.81 -16.09 7.09
N ALA A 41 20.29 -15.62 5.93
CA ALA A 41 19.86 -14.33 5.39
C ALA A 41 18.34 -14.26 5.20
N GLU A 42 17.72 -15.36 4.75
CA GLU A 42 16.27 -15.47 4.63
C GLU A 42 15.58 -15.27 5.99
N ASP A 43 16.09 -15.85 7.08
CA ASP A 43 15.51 -15.67 8.41
C ASP A 43 15.70 -14.22 8.90
N VAL A 44 16.83 -13.56 8.59
CA VAL A 44 17.01 -12.14 8.90
C VAL A 44 16.01 -11.27 8.14
N LEU A 45 15.83 -11.50 6.83
CA LEU A 45 14.88 -10.74 6.02
C LEU A 45 13.43 -10.93 6.51
N LEU A 46 13.03 -12.17 6.81
CA LEU A 46 11.64 -12.50 7.13
C LEU A 46 11.34 -12.47 8.64
N GLY A 47 12.34 -12.62 9.50
CA GLY A 47 12.16 -12.65 10.97
C GLY A 47 12.57 -11.37 11.70
N LEU A 48 13.35 -10.49 11.04
CA LEU A 48 13.76 -9.21 11.60
C LEU A 48 13.22 -8.03 10.78
N VAL A 49 13.60 -7.93 9.49
CA VAL A 49 13.31 -6.74 8.66
C VAL A 49 11.82 -6.62 8.35
N ALA A 50 11.19 -7.68 7.83
CA ALA A 50 9.77 -7.63 7.46
C ALA A 50 8.84 -7.35 8.66
N PRO A 51 8.99 -7.99 9.85
CA PRO A 51 8.20 -7.64 11.02
C PRO A 51 8.47 -6.23 11.56
N ALA A 52 9.71 -5.73 11.46
CA ALA A 52 10.01 -4.35 11.86
C ALA A 52 9.26 -3.34 10.98
N GLN A 53 9.16 -3.62 9.68
CA GLN A 53 8.41 -2.75 8.76
C GLN A 53 6.90 -2.74 9.04
N VAL A 54 6.33 -3.84 9.51
CA VAL A 54 4.93 -3.85 10.00
C VAL A 54 4.78 -2.89 11.17
N ARG A 55 5.67 -2.95 12.17
CA ARG A 55 5.64 -2.02 13.32
C ARG A 55 5.86 -0.56 12.92
N VAL A 56 6.69 -0.30 11.90
CA VAL A 56 6.86 1.05 11.32
C VAL A 56 5.52 1.57 10.78
N GLY A 57 4.78 0.74 10.04
CA GLY A 57 3.45 1.07 9.54
C GLY A 57 2.44 1.33 10.66
N GLU A 58 2.41 0.47 11.71
CA GLU A 58 1.54 0.62 12.88
C GLU A 58 1.79 1.95 13.63
N ARG A 59 3.07 2.35 13.79
CA ARG A 59 3.44 3.63 14.41
C ARG A 59 3.03 4.84 13.58
N TRP A 60 3.07 4.73 12.27
CA TRP A 60 2.55 5.77 11.38
C TRP A 60 1.01 5.83 11.44
N GLU A 61 0.33 4.70 11.41
CA GLU A 61 -1.13 4.62 11.49
C GLU A 61 -1.66 5.20 12.80
N SER A 62 -1.02 4.86 13.93
CA SER A 62 -1.34 5.40 15.25
C SER A 62 -0.99 6.89 15.44
N GLY A 63 -0.32 7.52 14.47
CA GLY A 63 0.12 8.90 14.56
C GLY A 63 1.35 9.12 15.46
N GLU A 64 1.98 8.07 15.98
CA GLU A 64 3.24 8.15 16.71
C GLU A 64 4.38 8.66 15.82
N TRP A 65 4.37 8.23 14.55
CA TRP A 65 5.36 8.62 13.56
C TRP A 65 4.78 9.48 12.45
N THR A 66 5.58 10.45 12.01
CA THR A 66 5.29 11.23 10.80
C THR A 66 5.61 10.41 9.55
N VAL A 67 5.01 10.77 8.41
CA VAL A 67 5.33 10.19 7.09
C VAL A 67 6.84 10.27 6.79
N ALA A 68 7.50 11.39 7.14
CA ALA A 68 8.94 11.54 6.93
C ALA A 68 9.77 10.53 7.73
N ARG A 69 9.36 10.22 8.97
CA ARG A 69 10.03 9.23 9.82
C ARG A 69 9.80 7.82 9.31
N GLU A 70 8.59 7.50 8.90
CA GLU A 70 8.25 6.22 8.25
C GLU A 70 9.09 6.01 6.99
N HIS A 71 9.21 7.01 6.12
CA HIS A 71 10.00 6.93 4.89
C HIS A 71 11.50 6.74 5.18
N ALA A 72 12.05 7.42 6.20
CA ALA A 72 13.44 7.24 6.62
C ALA A 72 13.69 5.80 7.11
N ALA A 73 12.81 5.26 7.97
CA ALA A 73 12.89 3.89 8.47
C ALA A 73 12.77 2.85 7.33
N THR A 74 11.86 3.08 6.38
CA THR A 74 11.70 2.23 5.20
C THR A 74 12.95 2.27 4.30
N HIS A 75 13.60 3.43 4.17
CA HIS A 75 14.88 3.53 3.46
C HIS A 75 15.98 2.70 4.13
N VAL A 76 16.15 2.81 5.46
CA VAL A 76 17.11 1.98 6.23
C VAL A 76 16.80 0.50 6.07
N SER A 77 15.54 0.10 6.16
CA SER A 77 15.11 -1.29 5.94
C SER A 77 15.51 -1.80 4.55
N ARG A 78 15.35 -0.97 3.50
CA ARG A 78 15.73 -1.32 2.12
C ARG A 78 17.24 -1.53 1.99
N LEU A 79 18.05 -0.63 2.55
CA LEU A 79 19.51 -0.78 2.58
C LEU A 79 19.93 -2.05 3.32
N THR A 80 19.22 -2.37 4.42
CA THR A 80 19.49 -3.59 5.20
C THR A 80 19.20 -4.85 4.37
N VAL A 81 18.10 -4.88 3.59
CA VAL A 81 17.79 -5.99 2.68
C VAL A 81 18.94 -6.21 1.68
N ASP A 82 19.42 -5.14 1.03
CA ASP A 82 20.51 -5.20 0.07
C ASP A 82 21.81 -5.73 0.70
N ALA A 83 22.16 -5.25 1.90
CA ALA A 83 23.37 -5.65 2.60
C ALA A 83 23.31 -7.11 3.05
N VAL A 84 22.21 -7.56 3.65
CA VAL A 84 21.99 -8.94 4.08
C VAL A 84 22.05 -9.90 2.90
N ALA A 85 21.35 -9.59 1.81
CA ALA A 85 21.37 -10.41 0.59
C ALA A 85 22.77 -10.48 -0.01
N SER A 86 23.51 -9.37 -0.04
CA SER A 86 24.88 -9.32 -0.56
C SER A 86 25.84 -10.17 0.28
N ALA A 87 25.72 -10.16 1.61
CA ALA A 87 26.56 -10.94 2.51
C ALA A 87 26.36 -12.46 2.38
N ALA A 88 25.21 -12.89 1.92
CA ALA A 88 24.84 -14.32 1.80
C ALA A 88 24.93 -14.87 0.36
N ARG A 89 25.28 -14.03 -0.64
CA ARG A 89 25.33 -14.49 -2.03
C ARG A 89 26.42 -15.56 -2.23
N THR A 90 25.96 -16.77 -2.58
CA THR A 90 26.81 -17.84 -3.09
C THR A 90 26.68 -17.90 -4.62
N PRO A 91 27.71 -18.34 -5.36
CA PRO A 91 27.59 -18.60 -6.78
C PRO A 91 26.46 -19.60 -7.04
N VAL A 92 25.55 -19.27 -7.96
CA VAL A 92 24.46 -20.16 -8.35
C VAL A 92 25.05 -21.37 -9.08
N GLU A 93 24.68 -22.59 -8.68
CA GLU A 93 25.06 -23.79 -9.37
C GLU A 93 24.57 -23.80 -10.83
N ALA A 94 25.35 -24.38 -11.75
CA ALA A 94 25.06 -24.44 -13.17
C ALA A 94 23.86 -25.37 -13.42
N GLY A 95 22.68 -24.81 -13.62
CA GLY A 95 21.43 -25.47 -14.03
C GLY A 95 20.67 -24.60 -15.03
N PRO A 96 19.60 -25.10 -15.66
CA PRO A 96 18.76 -24.25 -16.51
C PRO A 96 18.19 -23.12 -15.66
N PRO A 97 18.26 -21.87 -16.16
CA PRO A 97 17.81 -20.71 -15.41
C PRO A 97 16.31 -20.81 -15.12
N ARG A 98 15.93 -20.58 -13.87
CA ARG A 98 14.53 -20.43 -13.44
C ARG A 98 14.25 -18.95 -13.36
N GLN A 99 13.57 -18.39 -14.38
CA GLN A 99 13.42 -16.95 -14.53
C GLN A 99 12.12 -16.48 -13.89
N VAL A 100 12.23 -15.58 -12.92
CA VAL A 100 11.10 -14.96 -12.24
C VAL A 100 11.14 -13.45 -12.47
N LEU A 101 10.04 -12.88 -12.94
CA LEU A 101 9.83 -11.45 -13.03
C LEU A 101 9.03 -10.99 -11.81
N VAL A 102 9.59 -10.13 -10.96
CA VAL A 102 8.91 -9.59 -9.78
C VAL A 102 8.46 -8.16 -10.06
N ALA A 103 7.19 -7.87 -9.86
CA ALA A 103 6.59 -6.57 -10.06
C ALA A 103 5.60 -6.22 -8.94
N CYS A 104 5.45 -4.94 -8.64
CA CYS A 104 4.28 -4.47 -7.88
C CYS A 104 3.11 -4.24 -8.83
N SER A 105 1.88 -4.37 -8.32
CA SER A 105 0.69 -4.00 -9.09
C SER A 105 0.73 -2.52 -9.49
N ASP A 106 0.06 -2.17 -10.56
CA ASP A 106 -0.12 -0.79 -10.98
C ASP A 106 -0.78 0.01 -9.85
N GLY A 107 -0.29 1.22 -9.57
CA GLY A 107 -0.70 2.02 -8.41
C GLY A 107 -0.08 1.59 -7.07
N GLU A 108 0.72 0.51 -7.01
CA GLU A 108 1.33 0.02 -5.78
C GLU A 108 2.77 0.54 -5.60
N TRP A 109 2.97 1.33 -4.55
CA TRP A 109 4.26 1.94 -4.22
C TRP A 109 4.97 1.30 -3.01
N HIS A 110 4.35 0.31 -2.35
CA HIS A 110 5.00 -0.46 -1.28
C HIS A 110 5.97 -1.48 -1.89
N VAL A 111 7.16 -1.00 -2.25
CA VAL A 111 8.18 -1.78 -2.98
C VAL A 111 8.93 -2.75 -2.09
N LEU A 112 9.06 -2.47 -0.78
CA LEU A 112 9.89 -3.28 0.11
C LEU A 112 9.46 -4.75 0.19
N PRO A 113 8.15 -5.10 0.26
CA PRO A 113 7.74 -6.50 0.25
C PRO A 113 8.16 -7.25 -1.03
N SER A 114 8.02 -6.63 -2.20
CA SER A 114 8.46 -7.21 -3.48
C SER A 114 9.98 -7.30 -3.58
N HIS A 115 10.71 -6.36 -2.98
CA HIS A 115 12.16 -6.38 -2.90
C HIS A 115 12.67 -7.53 -2.03
N ILE A 116 12.08 -7.72 -0.83
CA ILE A 116 12.36 -8.88 0.03
C ILE A 116 12.07 -10.19 -0.70
N LEU A 117 10.93 -10.28 -1.39
CA LEU A 117 10.59 -11.45 -2.21
C LEU A 117 11.68 -11.73 -3.26
N ALA A 118 12.12 -10.70 -3.98
CA ALA A 118 13.14 -10.82 -5.01
C ALA A 118 14.47 -11.37 -4.45
N GLU A 119 14.90 -10.87 -3.28
CA GLU A 119 16.12 -11.34 -2.65
C GLU A 119 15.98 -12.76 -2.08
N VAL A 120 14.85 -13.11 -1.46
CA VAL A 120 14.59 -14.50 -1.00
C VAL A 120 14.61 -15.46 -2.18
N LEU A 121 13.99 -15.11 -3.31
CA LEU A 121 14.04 -15.96 -4.52
C LEU A 121 15.48 -16.11 -5.05
N ARG A 122 16.27 -15.04 -5.08
CA ARG A 122 17.70 -15.11 -5.46
C ARG A 122 18.51 -16.01 -4.53
N LEU A 123 18.30 -15.92 -3.22
CA LEU A 123 18.92 -16.81 -2.23
C LEU A 123 18.55 -18.28 -2.42
N ARG A 124 17.38 -18.55 -3.02
CA ARG A 124 16.90 -19.88 -3.36
C ARG A 124 17.30 -20.35 -4.78
N GLY A 125 18.16 -19.58 -5.48
CA GLY A 125 18.73 -19.96 -6.77
C GLY A 125 17.88 -19.62 -8.00
N PHE A 126 16.88 -18.76 -7.86
CA PHE A 126 16.13 -18.21 -8.99
C PHE A 126 16.88 -17.06 -9.65
N GLN A 127 16.75 -16.91 -10.96
CA GLN A 127 17.15 -15.71 -11.67
C GLN A 127 15.98 -14.72 -11.62
N VAL A 128 16.17 -13.63 -10.89
CA VAL A 128 15.10 -12.66 -10.61
C VAL A 128 15.39 -11.33 -11.27
N ARG A 129 14.45 -10.87 -12.10
CA ARG A 129 14.35 -9.49 -12.54
C ARG A 129 13.26 -8.78 -11.72
N SER A 130 13.60 -7.69 -11.06
CA SER A 130 12.65 -6.87 -10.31
C SER A 130 12.39 -5.57 -11.05
N LEU A 131 11.12 -5.21 -11.22
CA LEU A 131 10.68 -4.01 -11.95
C LEU A 131 10.40 -2.82 -11.01
N GLY A 132 10.21 -3.08 -9.70
CA GLY A 132 9.87 -2.03 -8.74
C GLY A 132 8.38 -1.76 -8.62
N GLY A 133 8.03 -0.50 -8.25
CA GLY A 133 6.66 -0.08 -7.92
C GLY A 133 5.86 0.42 -9.11
N SER A 134 4.55 0.27 -9.02
CA SER A 134 3.56 0.84 -9.95
C SER A 134 3.85 0.57 -11.42
N ILE A 135 3.94 -0.72 -11.78
CA ILE A 135 4.24 -1.13 -13.15
C ILE A 135 2.95 -1.23 -13.96
N SER A 136 2.82 -0.43 -15.00
CA SER A 136 1.66 -0.48 -15.89
C SER A 136 1.60 -1.77 -16.73
N PRO A 137 0.40 -2.22 -17.16
CA PRO A 137 0.27 -3.41 -17.99
C PRO A 137 1.11 -3.38 -19.30
N PRO A 138 1.26 -2.25 -20.03
CA PRO A 138 2.14 -2.18 -21.20
C PRO A 138 3.63 -2.33 -20.85
N GLU A 139 4.10 -1.75 -19.73
CA GLU A 139 5.48 -1.92 -19.28
C GLU A 139 5.75 -3.37 -18.89
N LEU A 140 4.83 -3.97 -18.11
CA LEU A 140 4.92 -5.39 -17.75
C LEU A 140 4.98 -6.29 -18.99
N LEU A 141 4.11 -6.07 -19.97
CA LEU A 141 4.09 -6.83 -21.22
C LEU A 141 5.41 -6.69 -22.00
N SER A 142 5.97 -5.48 -22.03
CA SER A 142 7.27 -5.24 -22.67
C SER A 142 8.39 -6.06 -22.01
N ASP A 143 8.47 -6.06 -20.68
CA ASP A 143 9.45 -6.82 -19.94
C ASP A 143 9.25 -8.33 -20.09
N VAL A 144 8.01 -8.82 -20.07
CA VAL A 144 7.67 -10.22 -20.34
C VAL A 144 8.18 -10.67 -21.72
N HIS A 145 7.96 -9.88 -22.77
CA HIS A 145 8.44 -10.22 -24.12
C HIS A 145 9.95 -10.13 -24.25
N GLN A 146 10.61 -9.20 -23.54
CA GLN A 146 12.06 -9.02 -23.59
C GLN A 146 12.83 -10.11 -22.83
N THR A 147 12.27 -10.59 -21.73
CA THR A 147 12.98 -11.48 -20.81
C THR A 147 12.53 -12.95 -20.86
N GLY A 148 11.30 -13.20 -21.32
CA GLY A 148 10.71 -14.53 -21.38
C GLY A 148 10.68 -15.26 -20.03
N PRO A 149 10.09 -14.64 -18.97
CA PRO A 149 10.09 -15.22 -17.65
C PRO A 149 9.21 -16.49 -17.61
N ASP A 150 9.57 -17.47 -16.77
CA ASP A 150 8.76 -18.65 -16.54
C ASP A 150 7.52 -18.34 -15.68
N VAL A 151 7.59 -17.25 -14.87
CA VAL A 151 6.51 -16.80 -14.00
C VAL A 151 6.65 -15.32 -13.68
N VAL A 152 5.53 -14.60 -13.54
CA VAL A 152 5.47 -13.27 -12.95
C VAL A 152 5.00 -13.39 -11.51
N ALA A 153 5.79 -12.84 -10.57
CA ALA A 153 5.39 -12.70 -9.16
C ALA A 153 4.87 -11.25 -8.94
N LEU A 154 3.57 -11.13 -8.72
CA LEU A 154 2.88 -9.85 -8.59
C LEU A 154 2.58 -9.53 -7.13
N SER A 155 3.14 -8.44 -6.61
CA SER A 155 2.95 -7.96 -5.24
C SER A 155 1.89 -6.87 -5.17
N CYS A 156 0.94 -7.01 -4.25
CA CYS A 156 -0.10 -6.01 -3.97
C CYS A 156 -0.34 -5.92 -2.47
N THR A 157 -0.18 -4.72 -1.91
CA THR A 157 -0.40 -4.44 -0.49
C THR A 157 -1.79 -3.82 -0.25
N LEU A 158 -2.23 -2.95 -1.15
CA LEU A 158 -3.44 -2.16 -1.00
C LEU A 158 -4.59 -2.76 -1.81
N THR A 159 -5.68 -3.10 -1.14
CA THR A 159 -6.85 -3.76 -1.74
C THR A 159 -7.51 -2.95 -2.86
N PHE A 160 -7.40 -1.63 -2.82
CA PHE A 160 -7.97 -0.79 -3.88
C PHE A 160 -7.23 -0.89 -5.22
N ASN A 161 -6.01 -1.50 -5.24
CA ASN A 161 -5.28 -1.79 -6.48
C ASN A 161 -5.74 -3.11 -7.15
N LEU A 162 -6.66 -3.87 -6.57
CA LEU A 162 -7.16 -5.15 -7.15
C LEU A 162 -7.62 -5.05 -8.62
N PRO A 163 -8.38 -4.02 -9.04
CA PRO A 163 -8.77 -3.89 -10.44
C PRO A 163 -7.58 -3.67 -11.39
N LEU A 164 -6.51 -3.02 -10.89
CA LEU A 164 -5.27 -2.78 -11.64
C LEU A 164 -4.44 -4.06 -11.70
N ALA A 165 -4.33 -4.80 -10.58
CA ALA A 165 -3.69 -6.11 -10.52
C ALA A 165 -4.36 -7.11 -11.49
N HIS A 166 -5.70 -7.09 -11.59
CA HIS A 166 -6.43 -7.92 -12.56
C HIS A 166 -5.97 -7.67 -14.00
N ARG A 167 -5.81 -6.41 -14.41
CA ARG A 167 -5.32 -6.07 -15.76
C ARG A 167 -3.93 -6.64 -16.02
N GLN A 168 -3.04 -6.63 -15.03
CA GLN A 168 -1.70 -7.20 -15.15
C GLN A 168 -1.74 -8.72 -15.23
N ILE A 169 -2.59 -9.37 -14.43
CA ILE A 169 -2.81 -10.83 -14.48
C ILE A 169 -3.31 -11.23 -15.87
N GLU A 170 -4.33 -10.55 -16.40
CA GLU A 170 -4.83 -10.81 -17.75
C GLU A 170 -3.78 -10.54 -18.84
N THR A 171 -2.95 -9.50 -18.66
CA THR A 171 -1.84 -9.20 -19.58
C THR A 171 -0.84 -10.34 -19.64
N CYS A 172 -0.43 -10.89 -18.51
CA CYS A 172 0.48 -12.04 -18.41
C CYS A 172 -0.16 -13.30 -19.01
N ARG A 173 -1.43 -13.54 -18.71
CA ARG A 173 -2.18 -14.68 -19.25
C ARG A 173 -2.27 -14.64 -20.77
N CYS A 174 -2.56 -13.46 -21.37
CA CYS A 174 -2.57 -13.27 -22.81
C CYS A 174 -1.18 -13.52 -23.44
N ALA A 175 -0.10 -13.24 -22.68
CA ALA A 175 1.27 -13.53 -23.09
C ALA A 175 1.68 -15.00 -22.84
N GLY A 176 0.82 -15.83 -22.24
CA GLY A 176 1.09 -17.23 -21.94
C GLY A 176 2.00 -17.44 -20.72
N VAL A 177 2.14 -16.44 -19.83
CA VAL A 177 3.00 -16.50 -18.65
C VAL A 177 2.14 -16.60 -17.39
N PRO A 178 2.33 -17.61 -16.53
CA PRO A 178 1.61 -17.78 -15.28
C PRO A 178 1.95 -16.68 -14.28
N VAL A 179 0.97 -16.35 -13.41
CA VAL A 179 1.10 -15.34 -12.37
C VAL A 179 1.00 -15.94 -10.97
N MET A 180 2.01 -15.70 -10.14
CA MET A 180 1.93 -15.88 -8.70
C MET A 180 1.61 -14.54 -8.04
N ALA A 181 0.49 -14.45 -7.37
CA ALA A 181 0.11 -13.26 -6.60
C ALA A 181 0.57 -13.38 -5.14
N GLY A 182 0.88 -12.26 -4.50
CA GLY A 182 1.24 -12.21 -3.08
C GLY A 182 1.01 -10.84 -2.47
N GLY A 183 0.93 -10.83 -1.14
CA GLY A 183 0.69 -9.64 -0.34
C GLY A 183 -0.75 -9.51 0.18
N PRO A 184 -0.97 -8.68 1.24
CA PRO A 184 -2.24 -8.56 1.94
C PRO A 184 -3.36 -7.98 1.07
N GLY A 185 -3.04 -7.23 0.01
CA GLY A 185 -4.01 -6.69 -0.93
C GLY A 185 -4.86 -7.75 -1.63
N PHE A 186 -4.39 -9.00 -1.71
CA PHE A 186 -5.16 -10.10 -2.29
C PHE A 186 -6.07 -10.83 -1.28
N GLY A 187 -6.17 -10.31 -0.06
CA GLY A 187 -7.06 -10.82 0.97
C GLY A 187 -6.56 -12.08 1.69
N PRO A 188 -7.32 -12.55 2.68
CA PRO A 188 -6.95 -13.74 3.43
C PRO A 188 -6.89 -14.95 2.49
N GLU A 189 -5.79 -15.74 2.63
CA GLU A 189 -5.55 -16.92 1.80
C GLU A 189 -5.57 -16.68 0.28
N GLY A 190 -5.44 -15.41 -0.15
CA GLY A 190 -5.43 -15.02 -1.56
C GLY A 190 -6.78 -15.15 -2.26
N VAL A 191 -7.87 -15.05 -1.52
CA VAL A 191 -9.24 -15.19 -2.06
C VAL A 191 -9.47 -14.30 -3.28
N TRP A 192 -8.97 -13.06 -3.26
CA TRP A 192 -9.09 -12.15 -4.39
C TRP A 192 -8.05 -12.42 -5.48
N ALA A 193 -6.86 -12.96 -5.15
CA ALA A 193 -5.89 -13.37 -6.16
C ALA A 193 -6.50 -14.40 -7.11
N TYR A 194 -7.11 -15.45 -6.55
CA TYR A 194 -7.78 -16.48 -7.34
C TYR A 194 -9.01 -15.94 -8.09
N ALA A 195 -9.79 -15.07 -7.45
CA ALA A 195 -10.93 -14.41 -8.11
C ALA A 195 -10.51 -13.58 -9.33
N LEU A 196 -9.32 -12.98 -9.31
CA LEU A 196 -8.73 -12.22 -10.41
C LEU A 196 -8.04 -13.10 -11.47
N GLY A 197 -7.93 -14.40 -11.25
CA GLY A 197 -7.34 -15.34 -12.20
C GLY A 197 -5.84 -15.57 -12.05
N ALA A 198 -5.26 -15.29 -10.87
CA ALA A 198 -3.89 -15.71 -10.58
C ALA A 198 -3.77 -17.23 -10.51
N ASP A 199 -2.65 -17.76 -11.01
CA ASP A 199 -2.39 -19.21 -11.06
C ASP A 199 -1.95 -19.77 -9.71
N LEU A 200 -1.26 -18.94 -8.93
CA LEU A 200 -0.74 -19.26 -7.61
C LEU A 200 -0.93 -18.07 -6.67
N TYR A 201 -1.02 -18.38 -5.37
CA TYR A 201 -0.93 -17.37 -4.31
C TYR A 201 0.08 -17.80 -3.26
N ALA A 202 0.81 -16.84 -2.72
CA ALA A 202 1.71 -17.04 -1.60
C ALA A 202 1.56 -15.92 -0.56
N ALA A 203 1.38 -16.30 0.70
CA ALA A 203 1.17 -15.35 1.79
C ALA A 203 2.43 -14.54 2.14
N ASP A 204 3.61 -15.12 1.91
CA ASP A 204 4.91 -14.51 2.17
C ASP A 204 5.98 -15.01 1.20
N ALA A 205 7.17 -14.41 1.25
CA ALA A 205 8.27 -14.74 0.35
C ALA A 205 8.81 -16.19 0.54
N ARG A 206 8.74 -16.75 1.75
CA ARG A 206 9.13 -18.15 2.03
C ARG A 206 8.17 -19.12 1.38
N ALA A 207 6.87 -18.88 1.54
CA ALA A 207 5.82 -19.65 0.90
C ALA A 207 5.91 -19.57 -0.63
N ALA A 208 6.19 -18.37 -1.16
CA ALA A 208 6.40 -18.15 -2.59
C ALA A 208 7.57 -18.99 -3.14
N ALA A 209 8.74 -18.90 -2.51
CA ALA A 209 9.91 -19.68 -2.89
C ALA A 209 9.65 -21.20 -2.79
N GLY A 210 9.00 -21.63 -1.71
CA GLY A 210 8.61 -23.03 -1.50
C GLY A 210 7.67 -23.53 -2.59
N ALA A 211 6.62 -22.78 -2.91
CA ALA A 211 5.66 -23.16 -3.96
C ALA A 211 6.32 -23.27 -5.33
N LEU A 212 7.20 -22.34 -5.69
CA LEU A 212 7.94 -22.38 -6.95
C LEU A 212 8.94 -23.54 -7.00
N LEU A 213 9.61 -23.87 -5.90
CA LEU A 213 10.52 -25.02 -5.85
C LEU A 213 9.79 -26.36 -6.02
N HIS A 214 8.58 -26.49 -5.46
CA HIS A 214 7.79 -27.72 -5.53
C HIS A 214 7.04 -27.89 -6.86
N ARG A 215 6.69 -26.80 -7.55
CA ARG A 215 5.86 -26.81 -8.77
C ARG A 215 6.52 -26.00 -9.89
N TRP A 216 7.69 -26.42 -10.31
CA TRP A 216 8.41 -25.76 -11.39
C TRP A 216 8.36 -26.58 -12.69
N PRO A 217 8.11 -25.96 -13.86
CA PRO A 217 7.58 -24.59 -14.01
C PRO A 217 6.12 -24.48 -13.56
N PRO A 218 5.66 -23.30 -13.12
CA PRO A 218 4.25 -23.08 -12.84
C PRO A 218 3.39 -23.27 -14.08
N VAL A 219 2.15 -23.69 -13.88
CA VAL A 219 1.20 -23.95 -14.98
C VAL A 219 0.19 -22.83 -15.05
N LEU A 220 -0.06 -22.34 -16.26
CA LEU A 220 -1.13 -21.38 -16.53
C LEU A 220 -2.49 -22.08 -16.38
N CYS A 221 -3.19 -21.83 -15.28
CA CYS A 221 -4.45 -22.52 -14.96
C CYS A 221 -5.50 -21.60 -14.31
N GLY A 222 -5.13 -20.38 -13.90
CA GLY A 222 -6.05 -19.44 -13.27
C GLY A 222 -7.12 -18.96 -14.24
N GLU A 223 -8.35 -18.80 -13.76
CA GLU A 223 -9.45 -18.20 -14.49
C GLU A 223 -10.10 -17.09 -13.67
N SER A 224 -10.33 -15.93 -14.29
CA SER A 224 -11.01 -14.83 -13.61
C SER A 224 -12.48 -15.15 -13.41
N SER A 225 -12.97 -14.93 -12.19
CA SER A 225 -14.39 -15.01 -11.85
C SER A 225 -15.08 -13.64 -11.84
N VAL A 226 -14.38 -12.58 -12.23
CA VAL A 226 -14.90 -11.21 -12.27
C VAL A 226 -16.04 -11.12 -13.29
N GLN A 227 -17.20 -10.68 -12.82
CA GLN A 227 -18.41 -10.63 -13.62
C GLN A 227 -18.47 -9.36 -14.47
N ALA A 228 -19.02 -9.44 -15.70
CA ALA A 228 -19.17 -8.29 -16.60
C ALA A 228 -19.93 -7.13 -15.95
N GLY A 229 -21.02 -7.41 -15.21
CA GLY A 229 -21.77 -6.39 -14.48
C GLY A 229 -20.98 -5.69 -13.38
N ALA A 230 -20.03 -6.37 -12.73
CA ALA A 230 -19.12 -5.77 -11.76
C ALA A 230 -18.13 -4.81 -12.46
N VAL A 231 -17.61 -5.21 -13.61
CA VAL A 231 -16.74 -4.37 -14.44
C VAL A 231 -17.46 -3.10 -14.91
N GLU A 232 -18.74 -3.22 -15.31
CA GLU A 232 -19.55 -2.06 -15.75
C GLU A 232 -19.79 -1.07 -14.60
N GLU A 233 -20.18 -1.56 -13.41
CA GLU A 233 -20.38 -0.70 -12.23
C GLU A 233 -19.06 -0.06 -11.79
N TYR A 234 -17.95 -0.82 -11.74
CA TYR A 234 -16.61 -0.30 -11.48
C TYR A 234 -16.25 0.83 -12.45
N ALA A 235 -16.41 0.60 -13.75
CA ALA A 235 -16.10 1.60 -14.77
C ALA A 235 -16.97 2.87 -14.62
N ALA A 236 -18.22 2.73 -14.18
CA ALA A 236 -19.09 3.87 -13.89
C ALA A 236 -18.60 4.67 -12.66
N LEU A 237 -18.15 4.00 -11.59
CA LEU A 237 -17.57 4.64 -10.42
C LEU A 237 -16.29 5.40 -10.77
N VAL A 238 -15.38 4.78 -11.53
CA VAL A 238 -14.12 5.41 -11.97
C VAL A 238 -14.40 6.67 -12.82
N ARG A 239 -15.34 6.61 -13.75
CA ARG A 239 -15.71 7.78 -14.57
C ARG A 239 -16.31 8.92 -13.73
N ARG A 240 -17.07 8.59 -12.69
CA ARG A 240 -17.70 9.58 -11.79
C ARG A 240 -16.82 10.00 -10.63
N ARG A 241 -15.62 9.42 -10.49
CA ARG A 241 -14.71 9.69 -9.37
C ARG A 241 -14.49 11.18 -9.09
N PRO A 242 -14.20 12.06 -10.08
CA PRO A 242 -14.02 13.50 -9.84
C PRO A 242 -15.29 14.18 -9.28
N GLU A 243 -16.47 13.83 -9.84
CA GLU A 243 -17.77 14.33 -9.36
C GLU A 243 -18.05 13.89 -7.92
N LEU A 244 -17.84 12.61 -7.63
CA LEU A 244 -18.05 12.04 -6.30
C LEU A 244 -17.11 12.62 -5.25
N LEU A 245 -15.83 12.84 -5.60
CA LEU A 245 -14.88 13.53 -4.73
C LEU A 245 -15.31 14.95 -4.40
N ALA A 246 -15.72 15.72 -5.40
CA ALA A 246 -16.21 17.09 -5.20
C ALA A 246 -17.46 17.10 -4.31
N HIS A 247 -18.37 16.14 -4.51
CA HIS A 247 -19.57 16.00 -3.69
C HIS A 247 -19.23 15.66 -2.23
N LEU A 248 -18.34 14.70 -1.99
CA LEU A 248 -17.88 14.33 -0.66
C LEU A 248 -17.17 15.50 0.04
N ALA A 249 -16.24 16.17 -0.64
CA ALA A 249 -15.56 17.33 -0.10
C ALA A 249 -16.55 18.43 0.32
N TYR A 250 -17.58 18.66 -0.48
CA TYR A 250 -18.64 19.61 -0.14
C TYR A 250 -19.49 19.15 1.06
N ALA A 251 -19.94 17.90 1.06
CA ALA A 251 -20.78 17.34 2.12
C ALA A 251 -20.06 17.30 3.49
N LEU A 252 -18.75 17.12 3.47
CA LEU A 252 -17.94 16.94 4.69
C LEU A 252 -17.18 18.20 5.14
N ARG A 253 -17.32 19.32 4.44
CA ARG A 253 -16.60 20.57 4.72
C ARG A 253 -16.76 21.09 6.17
N ASP A 254 -17.88 20.75 6.82
CA ASP A 254 -18.18 21.19 8.19
C ASP A 254 -17.66 20.18 9.24
N VAL A 255 -17.49 18.92 8.84
CA VAL A 255 -16.95 17.84 9.69
C VAL A 255 -15.42 17.74 9.53
N PHE A 256 -14.92 18.05 8.34
CA PHE A 256 -13.49 18.06 7.99
C PHE A 256 -13.07 19.48 7.57
N PRO A 257 -12.57 20.31 8.50
CA PRO A 257 -12.15 21.69 8.18
C PRO A 257 -11.06 21.75 7.08
N GLY A 258 -10.18 20.76 7.01
CA GLY A 258 -9.16 20.62 5.97
C GLY A 258 -9.70 20.44 4.55
N LEU A 259 -10.98 20.06 4.38
CA LEU A 259 -11.63 19.92 3.06
C LEU A 259 -12.32 21.20 2.57
N ARG A 260 -12.29 22.29 3.34
CA ARG A 260 -12.88 23.57 2.90
C ARG A 260 -12.17 24.10 1.66
N PRO A 261 -12.90 24.46 0.58
CA PRO A 261 -12.30 25.12 -0.56
C PRO A 261 -11.59 26.39 -0.07
N ARG A 262 -10.39 26.64 -0.55
CA ARG A 262 -9.73 27.92 -0.33
C ARG A 262 -10.67 28.99 -0.88
N SER A 263 -11.14 29.91 -0.05
CA SER A 263 -11.72 31.13 -0.53
C SER A 263 -10.60 31.87 -1.26
N ASP A 264 -10.68 31.95 -2.58
CA ASP A 264 -9.86 32.85 -3.37
C ASP A 264 -10.10 34.23 -2.77
N GLY A 265 -9.10 34.72 -2.02
CA GLY A 265 -9.14 36.03 -1.39
C GLY A 265 -9.03 37.12 -2.44
N SER A 266 -10.11 37.37 -3.15
CA SER A 266 -10.36 38.61 -3.91
C SER A 266 -11.22 39.54 -3.05
N ASP A 267 -10.71 39.96 -1.91
CA ASP A 267 -11.13 41.20 -1.30
C ASP A 267 -10.14 42.29 -1.69
N ASN A 268 -10.32 42.82 -2.88
CA ASN A 268 -9.91 44.19 -3.21
C ASN A 268 -10.78 45.14 -2.41
N SER A 269 -10.39 45.49 -1.20
CA SER A 269 -10.85 46.70 -0.56
C SER A 269 -9.78 47.80 -0.72
N ASP A 270 -9.99 48.65 -1.69
CA ASP A 270 -9.39 50.01 -1.74
C ASP A 270 -9.54 50.69 -0.38
N GLY A 271 -8.41 51.07 0.20
CA GLY A 271 -8.34 51.80 1.43
C GLY A 271 -7.03 52.56 1.54
N SER A 272 -6.95 53.70 0.88
CA SER A 272 -5.89 54.70 1.09
C SER A 272 -5.81 55.14 2.55
N GLY A 273 -4.64 55.00 3.18
CA GLY A 273 -4.39 55.47 4.54
C GLY A 273 -2.92 55.40 4.90
N ASN A 274 -2.25 56.48 4.68
CA ASN A 274 -0.87 56.79 5.03
C ASN A 274 -0.65 56.75 6.55
N SER A 275 0.27 55.95 7.06
CA SER A 275 1.14 56.37 8.20
C SER A 275 2.28 55.36 8.44
N ALA A 276 3.48 55.89 8.40
CA ALA A 276 4.70 55.20 8.76
C ALA A 276 4.79 55.02 10.29
N THR A 277 5.05 53.78 10.75
CA THR A 277 5.94 53.47 11.88
C THR A 277 5.95 51.97 12.20
N SER A 278 7.15 51.46 12.48
CA SER A 278 7.52 50.14 13.06
C SER A 278 7.66 48.94 12.10
N ALA A 279 8.88 48.79 11.59
CA ALA A 279 9.36 47.71 10.70
C ALA A 279 9.96 46.51 11.44
N THR A 280 9.48 46.09 12.62
CA THR A 280 10.07 44.98 13.38
C THR A 280 9.10 43.87 13.81
N SER A 281 7.79 44.01 13.58
CA SER A 281 6.80 42.97 13.88
C SER A 281 6.20 42.27 12.65
N ALA A 282 6.49 42.76 11.45
CA ALA A 282 5.90 42.23 10.21
C ALA A 282 6.52 40.89 9.71
N THR A 283 7.79 40.61 10.05
CA THR A 283 8.49 39.41 9.60
C THR A 283 8.06 38.15 10.34
N SER A 284 7.65 38.23 11.60
CA SER A 284 7.17 37.05 12.35
C SER A 284 5.72 36.69 12.01
N ALA A 285 4.88 37.69 11.73
CA ALA A 285 3.47 37.47 11.36
C ALA A 285 3.33 36.88 9.93
N THR A 286 4.17 37.32 8.99
CA THR A 286 4.21 36.76 7.63
C THR A 286 4.74 35.33 7.62
N SER A 287 5.73 34.98 8.47
CA SER A 287 6.23 33.61 8.62
C SER A 287 5.17 32.68 9.24
N ALA A 288 4.45 33.12 10.27
CA ALA A 288 3.40 32.34 10.91
C ALA A 288 2.17 32.15 9.99
N ALA A 289 1.77 33.18 9.24
CA ALA A 289 0.69 33.10 8.26
C ALA A 289 1.07 32.18 7.08
N SER A 290 2.31 32.20 6.62
CA SER A 290 2.83 31.29 5.61
C SER A 290 2.89 29.84 6.09
N ALA A 291 3.30 29.61 7.35
CA ALA A 291 3.33 28.28 7.96
C ALA A 291 1.89 27.73 8.17
N ALA A 292 0.96 28.55 8.64
CA ALA A 292 -0.44 28.17 8.79
C ALA A 292 -1.11 27.87 7.45
N SER A 293 -0.81 28.65 6.40
CA SER A 293 -1.28 28.39 5.03
C SER A 293 -0.72 27.09 4.45
N ALA A 294 0.56 26.77 4.73
CA ALA A 294 1.18 25.52 4.31
C ALA A 294 0.63 24.31 5.08
N ALA A 295 0.35 24.45 6.38
CA ALA A 295 -0.29 23.41 7.18
C ALA A 295 -1.71 23.11 6.66
N SER A 296 -2.53 24.16 6.46
CA SER A 296 -3.88 24.01 5.90
C SER A 296 -3.88 23.42 4.49
N ALA A 297 -2.88 23.71 3.65
CA ALA A 297 -2.74 23.10 2.34
C ALA A 297 -2.44 21.60 2.42
N ARG A 298 -1.57 21.18 3.35
CA ARG A 298 -1.27 19.76 3.61
C ARG A 298 -2.49 19.02 4.14
N GLU A 299 -3.20 19.57 5.12
CA GLU A 299 -4.43 18.98 5.64
C GLU A 299 -5.49 18.79 4.55
N HIS A 300 -5.60 19.74 3.61
CA HIS A 300 -6.51 19.63 2.48
C HIS A 300 -6.09 18.53 1.50
N GLU A 301 -4.79 18.42 1.21
CA GLU A 301 -4.22 17.40 0.33
C GLU A 301 -4.40 16.00 0.95
N GLU A 302 -4.07 15.84 2.23
CA GLU A 302 -4.26 14.59 2.98
C GLU A 302 -5.74 14.17 3.04
N GLY A 303 -6.65 15.11 3.30
CA GLY A 303 -8.08 14.85 3.33
C GLY A 303 -8.64 14.43 1.96
N THR A 304 -8.20 15.08 0.89
CA THR A 304 -8.64 14.75 -0.47
C THR A 304 -8.11 13.39 -0.91
N ASP A 305 -6.87 13.07 -0.57
CA ASP A 305 -6.23 11.78 -0.86
C ASP A 305 -6.94 10.64 -0.10
N PHE A 306 -7.32 10.88 1.16
CA PHE A 306 -8.10 9.95 1.95
C PHE A 306 -9.47 9.64 1.31
N LEU A 307 -10.23 10.67 0.89
CA LEU A 307 -11.49 10.49 0.19
C LEU A 307 -11.31 9.71 -1.12
N GLY A 308 -10.20 9.98 -1.82
CA GLY A 308 -9.83 9.24 -3.03
C GLY A 308 -9.68 7.76 -2.76
N ARG A 309 -8.92 7.39 -1.74
CA ARG A 309 -8.68 5.98 -1.35
C ARG A 309 -9.97 5.27 -0.93
N LEU A 310 -10.87 5.97 -0.25
CA LEU A 310 -12.19 5.41 0.12
C LEU A 310 -13.02 5.08 -1.11
N LEU A 311 -13.07 5.99 -2.10
CA LEU A 311 -13.77 5.75 -3.36
C LEU A 311 -13.12 4.62 -4.18
N ASP A 312 -11.80 4.57 -4.21
CA ASP A 312 -11.06 3.53 -4.92
C ASP A 312 -11.30 2.16 -4.26
N SER A 313 -11.41 2.10 -2.92
CA SER A 313 -11.77 0.88 -2.19
C SER A 313 -13.21 0.45 -2.42
N LEU A 314 -14.15 1.39 -2.51
CA LEU A 314 -15.53 1.10 -2.90
C LEU A 314 -15.57 0.50 -4.32
N ALA A 315 -14.86 1.12 -5.26
CA ALA A 315 -14.77 0.65 -6.64
C ALA A 315 -14.15 -0.75 -6.73
N ALA A 316 -13.08 -1.01 -5.97
CA ALA A 316 -12.43 -2.32 -5.91
C ALA A 316 -13.36 -3.39 -5.29
N ALA A 317 -14.10 -3.06 -4.23
CA ALA A 317 -15.09 -3.95 -3.62
C ALA A 317 -16.18 -4.36 -4.61
N VAL A 318 -16.69 -3.38 -5.38
CA VAL A 318 -17.66 -3.62 -6.46
C VAL A 318 -17.06 -4.49 -7.57
N PHE A 319 -15.80 -4.27 -7.92
CA PHE A 319 -15.11 -5.01 -8.98
C PHE A 319 -14.96 -6.49 -8.64
N VAL A 320 -14.55 -6.81 -7.40
CA VAL A 320 -14.39 -8.21 -6.95
C VAL A 320 -15.69 -8.80 -6.37
N ASP A 321 -16.77 -8.02 -6.33
CA ASP A 321 -18.08 -8.36 -5.76
C ASP A 321 -17.98 -8.82 -4.27
N ASP A 322 -17.14 -8.12 -3.49
CA ASP A 322 -16.89 -8.45 -2.09
C ASP A 322 -16.78 -7.18 -1.21
N ALA A 323 -17.78 -6.97 -0.38
CA ALA A 323 -17.85 -5.81 0.50
C ALA A 323 -16.71 -5.75 1.55
N ARG A 324 -16.00 -6.86 1.82
CA ARG A 324 -14.89 -6.91 2.78
C ARG A 324 -13.75 -5.97 2.37
N VAL A 325 -13.54 -5.72 1.08
CA VAL A 325 -12.57 -4.73 0.60
C VAL A 325 -12.91 -3.34 1.11
N PHE A 326 -14.16 -2.95 1.02
CA PHE A 326 -14.63 -1.63 1.47
C PHE A 326 -14.70 -1.53 3.00
N THR A 327 -15.24 -2.55 3.69
CA THR A 327 -15.32 -2.54 5.16
C THR A 327 -13.94 -2.60 5.81
N GLY A 328 -12.97 -3.28 5.21
CA GLY A 328 -11.57 -3.24 5.65
C GLY A 328 -10.96 -1.84 5.55
N GLN A 329 -11.25 -1.09 4.49
CA GLN A 329 -10.83 0.30 4.36
C GLN A 329 -11.53 1.21 5.38
N LEU A 330 -12.80 0.96 5.70
CA LEU A 330 -13.51 1.68 6.76
C LEU A 330 -12.91 1.41 8.14
N ALA A 331 -12.50 0.17 8.42
CA ALA A 331 -11.82 -0.20 9.66
C ALA A 331 -10.49 0.55 9.82
N PHE A 332 -9.65 0.52 8.77
CA PHE A 332 -8.42 1.30 8.73
C PHE A 332 -8.69 2.80 8.96
N ALA A 333 -9.68 3.34 8.26
CA ALA A 333 -10.07 4.75 8.38
C ALA A 333 -10.54 5.11 9.80
N ALA A 334 -11.31 4.25 10.44
CA ALA A 334 -11.79 4.48 11.81
C ALA A 334 -10.62 4.50 12.82
N ALA A 335 -9.67 3.57 12.72
CA ALA A 335 -8.46 3.54 13.53
C ALA A 335 -7.60 4.78 13.31
N TYR A 336 -7.36 5.13 12.05
CA TYR A 336 -6.59 6.32 11.65
C TYR A 336 -7.19 7.62 12.21
N PHE A 337 -8.52 7.77 12.17
CA PHE A 337 -9.23 8.94 12.69
C PHE A 337 -9.24 8.97 14.22
N ALA A 338 -9.48 7.83 14.88
CA ALA A 338 -9.45 7.72 16.32
C ALA A 338 -8.08 8.16 16.88
N ALA A 339 -6.99 7.72 16.25
CA ALA A 339 -5.63 8.10 16.63
C ALA A 339 -5.35 9.62 16.50
N ARG A 340 -6.13 10.34 15.69
CA ARG A 340 -6.02 11.79 15.46
C ARG A 340 -7.14 12.61 16.09
N SER A 341 -7.92 11.99 16.99
CA SER A 341 -9.07 12.62 17.68
C SER A 341 -10.14 13.15 16.72
N VAL A 342 -10.29 12.53 15.56
CA VAL A 342 -11.37 12.80 14.60
C VAL A 342 -12.51 11.82 14.84
N GLU A 343 -13.74 12.33 14.97
CA GLU A 343 -14.90 11.46 15.25
C GLU A 343 -15.21 10.53 14.07
N PRO A 344 -15.34 9.21 14.29
CA PRO A 344 -15.67 8.23 13.23
C PRO A 344 -17.04 8.45 12.57
N ARG A 345 -17.92 9.30 13.16
CA ARG A 345 -19.22 9.66 12.56
C ARG A 345 -19.13 10.25 11.17
N CYS A 346 -17.97 10.84 10.80
CA CYS A 346 -17.72 11.32 9.45
C CYS A 346 -17.77 10.19 8.42
N LEU A 347 -17.33 8.97 8.76
CA LEU A 347 -17.37 7.80 7.86
C LEU A 347 -18.82 7.40 7.53
N LEU A 348 -19.73 7.49 8.51
CA LEU A 348 -21.15 7.25 8.26
C LEU A 348 -21.74 8.31 7.33
N ALA A 349 -21.43 9.59 7.56
CA ALA A 349 -21.86 10.69 6.69
C ALA A 349 -21.34 10.53 5.26
N MET A 350 -20.07 10.05 5.10
CA MET A 350 -19.49 9.72 3.79
C MET A 350 -20.27 8.62 3.08
N THR A 351 -20.54 7.50 3.77
CA THR A 351 -21.27 6.37 3.19
C THR A 351 -22.69 6.76 2.82
N ASP A 352 -23.35 7.60 3.61
CA ASP A 352 -24.68 8.12 3.31
C ASP A 352 -24.69 9.04 2.08
N ALA A 353 -23.73 9.96 1.99
CA ALA A 353 -23.59 10.85 0.84
C ALA A 353 -23.35 10.08 -0.47
N LEU A 354 -22.52 9.01 -0.40
CA LEU A 354 -22.29 8.13 -1.56
C LEU A 354 -23.54 7.32 -1.93
N ALA A 355 -24.28 6.80 -0.94
CA ALA A 355 -25.47 6.03 -1.18
C ALA A 355 -26.55 6.86 -1.88
N ASP A 356 -26.68 8.14 -1.55
CA ASP A 356 -27.59 9.06 -2.21
C ASP A 356 -27.25 9.31 -3.68
N GLN A 357 -25.97 9.37 -4.03
CA GLN A 357 -25.48 9.60 -5.39
C GLN A 357 -25.49 8.34 -6.27
N LEU A 358 -25.45 7.15 -5.68
CA LEU A 358 -25.19 5.89 -6.38
C LEU A 358 -26.37 4.90 -6.33
N ARG A 359 -27.60 5.41 -6.25
CA ARG A 359 -28.84 4.61 -6.07
C ARG A 359 -29.10 3.59 -7.19
N GLY A 360 -28.58 3.84 -8.39
CA GLY A 360 -28.84 3.03 -9.60
C GLY A 360 -27.94 1.79 -9.75
N SER A 361 -26.94 1.61 -8.88
CA SER A 361 -25.91 0.57 -9.00
C SER A 361 -26.11 -0.49 -7.91
N PRO A 362 -26.60 -1.70 -8.21
CA PRO A 362 -26.98 -2.67 -7.19
C PRO A 362 -25.82 -3.14 -6.32
N ARG A 363 -24.66 -3.53 -6.89
CA ARG A 363 -23.47 -3.96 -6.12
C ARG A 363 -22.92 -2.84 -5.25
N THR A 364 -22.84 -1.63 -5.82
CA THR A 364 -22.42 -0.43 -5.09
C THR A 364 -23.32 -0.17 -3.88
N ARG A 365 -24.63 -0.25 -4.06
CA ARG A 365 -25.60 -0.09 -2.97
C ARG A 365 -25.42 -1.16 -1.89
N ASP A 366 -25.24 -2.41 -2.28
CA ASP A 366 -25.09 -3.53 -1.35
C ASP A 366 -23.76 -3.42 -0.57
N THR A 367 -22.69 -2.98 -1.22
CA THR A 367 -21.39 -2.67 -0.60
C THR A 367 -21.48 -1.51 0.40
N LEU A 368 -22.13 -0.39 0.02
CA LEU A 368 -22.35 0.74 0.92
C LEU A 368 -23.24 0.36 2.11
N SER A 369 -24.27 -0.48 1.87
CA SER A 369 -25.12 -1.00 2.94
C SER A 369 -24.35 -1.88 3.92
N ALA A 370 -23.40 -2.69 3.45
CA ALA A 370 -22.49 -3.47 4.29
C ALA A 370 -21.59 -2.55 5.12
N GLY A 371 -21.02 -1.51 4.52
CA GLY A 371 -20.21 -0.51 5.22
C GLY A 371 -20.99 0.21 6.32
N ARG A 372 -22.22 0.62 6.04
CA ARG A 372 -23.11 1.24 7.04
C ARG A 372 -23.40 0.31 8.22
N ARG A 373 -23.71 -0.98 7.94
CA ARG A 373 -23.93 -1.97 9.01
C ARG A 373 -22.69 -2.15 9.88
N TRP A 374 -21.51 -2.18 9.26
CA TRP A 374 -20.25 -2.30 9.97
C TRP A 374 -20.00 -1.08 10.88
N LEU A 375 -20.20 0.14 10.37
CA LEU A 375 -20.05 1.39 11.14
C LEU A 375 -21.09 1.55 12.27
N ALA A 376 -22.26 0.93 12.14
CA ALA A 376 -23.32 0.97 13.14
C ALA A 376 -23.24 -0.17 14.17
N ALA A 377 -22.38 -1.17 13.94
CA ALA A 377 -22.16 -2.25 14.89
C ALA A 377 -21.50 -1.69 16.16
N PRO A 378 -21.99 -2.05 17.37
CA PRO A 378 -21.28 -1.70 18.60
C PRO A 378 -19.88 -2.32 18.57
N GLU A 379 -18.87 -1.55 19.03
CA GLU A 379 -17.53 -2.08 19.23
C GLU A 379 -17.65 -3.33 20.11
N THR A 380 -17.35 -4.50 19.55
CA THR A 380 -17.19 -5.71 20.36
C THR A 380 -15.89 -5.52 21.12
N GLU A 381 -15.99 -5.28 22.43
CA GLU A 381 -14.86 -5.39 23.35
C GLU A 381 -14.33 -6.84 23.23
N ASP A 382 -13.20 -7.01 22.56
CA ASP A 382 -12.34 -8.21 22.62
C ASP A 382 -11.09 -7.90 23.42
#